data_db1b32265c116e231e33508a1544d4fe
#
_entry.id   db1b32265c116e231e33508a1544d4fe
#
_cell.length_a   1.000
_cell.length_b   1.000
_cell.length_c   1.000
_cell.angle_alpha   90.00
_cell.angle_beta   90.00
_cell.angle_gamma   90.00
#
_symmetry.space_group_name_H-M   'P 1'
#
loop_
_entity.id
_entity.type
_entity.pdbx_description
1 polymer ?
#
loop_
_entity_poly.entity_id
_entity_poly.type
_entity_poly.pdbx_seq_one_letter_code
_entity_poly.pdbx_strand_id
1 'polypeptide(L)'
;THVPGRTFSGSSSDAAALTLDPSLSIDYIVAPPRMARYIKVSSKIYNCYLQFIAPEDIHVYSIDEVFLDLTDYLPMYHLTPDELVKKMILEVLRNTGITATAGIAPNLYLCKIAMDLMAKHVPADRDGVRIAHLDEASYRRQLWNHRPITDFWRVGPGYAKKLAQYGMYTMGDVA
;
A
#
# COMPACT_ATOMS: atom_id res chain seq x y z
N THR A 1 -9.05 -5.38 23.24
CA THR A 1 -9.53 -4.10 23.77
C THR A 1 -10.07 -4.32 25.18
N HIS A 2 -9.46 -3.69 26.16
CA HIS A 2 -9.94 -3.76 27.53
C HIS A 2 -11.31 -3.06 27.62
N VAL A 3 -12.35 -3.83 27.90
CA VAL A 3 -13.70 -3.30 28.16
C VAL A 3 -13.88 -3.33 29.70
N PRO A 4 -13.98 -2.17 30.36
CA PRO A 4 -14.15 -2.15 31.82
C PRO A 4 -15.38 -2.96 32.25
N GLY A 5 -15.19 -3.83 33.27
CA GLY A 5 -16.26 -4.65 33.83
C GLY A 5 -16.57 -5.96 33.09
N ARG A 6 -15.83 -6.29 31.99
CA ARG A 6 -16.01 -7.57 31.28
C ARG A 6 -14.99 -8.60 31.76
N THR A 7 -15.48 -9.72 32.26
CA THR A 7 -14.69 -10.92 32.60
C THR A 7 -14.78 -11.89 31.42
N PHE A 8 -13.64 -12.44 31.02
CA PHE A 8 -13.54 -13.44 29.96
C PHE A 8 -13.41 -14.85 30.59
N SER A 9 -14.02 -15.86 29.97
CA SER A 9 -13.97 -17.27 30.40
C SER A 9 -12.70 -17.98 29.96
N GLY A 10 -11.96 -17.42 28.99
CA GLY A 10 -10.73 -17.96 28.44
C GLY A 10 -10.13 -17.04 27.38
N SER A 11 -9.17 -17.54 26.62
CA SER A 11 -8.57 -16.82 25.48
C SER A 11 -8.38 -17.72 24.27
N SER A 12 -8.32 -17.11 23.08
CA SER A 12 -8.05 -17.79 21.81
C SER A 12 -7.29 -16.88 20.86
N SER A 13 -6.40 -17.46 20.05
CA SER A 13 -5.75 -16.80 18.90
C SER A 13 -6.46 -17.08 17.58
N ASP A 14 -7.49 -17.94 17.58
CA ASP A 14 -8.29 -18.27 16.41
C ASP A 14 -9.44 -17.28 16.20
N ALA A 15 -9.48 -16.62 15.04
CA ALA A 15 -10.50 -15.64 14.70
C ALA A 15 -11.92 -16.25 14.63
N ALA A 16 -12.04 -17.51 14.18
CA ALA A 16 -13.33 -18.19 14.10
C ALA A 16 -13.86 -18.51 15.51
N ALA A 17 -13.01 -19.01 16.42
CA ALA A 17 -13.37 -19.25 17.80
C ALA A 17 -13.79 -17.97 18.53
N LEU A 18 -13.08 -16.87 18.34
CA LEU A 18 -13.41 -15.55 18.91
C LEU A 18 -14.72 -14.98 18.37
N THR A 19 -15.08 -15.30 17.13
CA THR A 19 -16.35 -14.89 16.53
C THR A 19 -17.53 -15.70 17.06
N LEU A 20 -17.31 -17.00 17.27
CA LEU A 20 -18.35 -17.93 17.77
C LEU A 20 -18.60 -17.79 19.28
N ASP A 21 -17.56 -17.49 20.04
CA ASP A 21 -17.66 -17.35 21.51
C ASP A 21 -17.19 -15.96 21.98
N PRO A 22 -18.15 -15.01 22.14
CA PRO A 22 -17.82 -13.67 22.66
C PRO A 22 -17.29 -13.63 24.09
N SER A 23 -17.34 -14.74 24.84
CA SER A 23 -16.78 -14.82 26.19
C SER A 23 -15.27 -15.02 26.21
N LEU A 24 -14.65 -15.30 25.05
CA LEU A 24 -13.21 -15.43 24.91
C LEU A 24 -12.53 -14.07 24.73
N SER A 25 -11.37 -13.89 25.36
CA SER A 25 -10.45 -12.80 25.05
C SER A 25 -9.53 -13.18 23.88
N ILE A 26 -9.04 -12.17 23.16
CA ILE A 26 -8.00 -12.40 22.16
C ILE A 26 -6.67 -12.73 22.86
N ASP A 27 -6.01 -13.80 22.40
CA ASP A 27 -4.65 -14.16 22.77
C ASP A 27 -3.69 -13.87 21.61
N TYR A 28 -2.55 -13.27 21.87
CA TYR A 28 -1.56 -12.91 20.85
C TYR A 28 -0.15 -12.77 21.44
N ILE A 29 0.83 -13.02 20.62
CA ILE A 29 2.24 -12.84 20.98
C ILE A 29 2.73 -11.48 20.46
N VAL A 30 3.23 -10.65 21.36
CA VAL A 30 3.88 -9.38 20.99
C VAL A 30 5.31 -9.66 20.58
N ALA A 31 5.58 -9.55 19.28
CA ALA A 31 6.94 -9.66 18.77
C ALA A 31 7.66 -8.30 18.87
N PRO A 32 8.83 -8.24 19.53
CA PRO A 32 9.60 -6.99 19.60
C PRO A 32 10.07 -6.55 18.21
N PRO A 33 9.95 -5.26 17.87
CA PRO A 33 10.39 -4.75 16.57
C PRO A 33 11.92 -4.83 16.43
N ARG A 34 12.40 -5.19 15.25
CA ARG A 34 13.84 -5.33 14.92
C ARG A 34 14.23 -4.34 13.83
N MET A 35 14.26 -3.04 14.15
CA MET A 35 14.48 -1.96 13.17
C MET A 35 15.76 -2.13 12.35
N ALA A 36 16.87 -2.51 12.97
CA ALA A 36 18.12 -2.76 12.23
C ALA A 36 17.97 -3.85 11.16
N ARG A 37 17.17 -4.89 11.43
CA ARG A 37 16.84 -5.92 10.44
C ARG A 37 15.97 -5.37 9.31
N TYR A 38 14.97 -4.55 9.65
CA TYR A 38 14.07 -3.97 8.65
C TYR A 38 14.83 -3.04 7.70
N ILE A 39 15.69 -2.16 8.22
CA ILE A 39 16.56 -1.30 7.41
C ILE A 39 17.48 -2.13 6.51
N LYS A 40 18.10 -3.20 7.03
CA LYS A 40 18.95 -4.09 6.24
C LYS A 40 18.19 -4.74 5.07
N VAL A 41 16.96 -5.18 5.31
CA VAL A 41 16.13 -5.80 4.26
C VAL A 41 15.66 -4.74 3.26
N SER A 42 15.22 -3.57 3.72
CA SER A 42 14.87 -2.44 2.88
C SER A 42 16.02 -2.03 1.94
N SER A 43 17.25 -1.91 2.46
CA SER A 43 18.43 -1.64 1.64
C SER A 43 18.70 -2.74 0.61
N LYS A 44 18.43 -3.99 0.94
CA LYS A 44 18.56 -5.11 -0.01
C LYS A 44 17.52 -5.01 -1.14
N ILE A 45 16.29 -4.60 -0.82
CA ILE A 45 15.23 -4.35 -1.81
C ILE A 45 15.60 -3.17 -2.71
N TYR A 46 16.09 -2.07 -2.13
CA TYR A 46 16.56 -0.92 -2.89
C TYR A 46 17.66 -1.31 -3.90
N ASN A 47 18.59 -2.17 -3.51
CA ASN A 47 19.62 -2.70 -4.41
C ASN A 47 19.06 -3.56 -5.54
N CYS A 48 17.88 -4.17 -5.37
CA CYS A 48 17.19 -4.84 -6.48
C CYS A 48 16.71 -3.82 -7.52
N TYR A 49 16.17 -2.67 -7.08
CA TYR A 49 15.72 -1.61 -7.99
C TYR A 49 16.89 -0.97 -8.75
N LEU A 50 18.05 -0.79 -8.12
CA LEU A 50 19.26 -0.24 -8.76
C LEU A 50 19.77 -1.08 -9.94
N GLN A 51 19.34 -2.31 -10.10
CA GLN A 51 19.64 -3.14 -11.26
C GLN A 51 18.89 -2.71 -12.52
N PHE A 52 17.82 -1.93 -12.35
CA PHE A 52 16.91 -1.50 -13.41
C PHE A 52 16.90 0.02 -13.60
N ILE A 53 17.01 0.77 -12.52
CA ILE A 53 16.75 2.21 -12.46
C ILE A 53 17.95 2.88 -11.79
N ALA A 54 18.37 4.02 -12.32
CA ALA A 54 19.43 4.83 -11.72
C ALA A 54 18.97 5.44 -10.37
N PRO A 55 19.87 5.66 -9.43
CA PRO A 55 19.51 6.14 -8.09
C PRO A 55 18.84 7.53 -8.09
N GLU A 56 19.12 8.39 -9.06
CA GLU A 56 18.50 9.70 -9.23
C GLU A 56 16.99 9.63 -9.56
N ASP A 57 16.54 8.53 -10.16
CA ASP A 57 15.14 8.29 -10.54
C ASP A 57 14.38 7.44 -9.51
N ILE A 58 15.03 7.14 -8.38
CA ILE A 58 14.44 6.43 -7.24
C ILE A 58 14.23 7.38 -6.07
N HIS A 59 12.99 7.72 -5.75
CA HIS A 59 12.67 8.47 -4.55
C HIS A 59 12.26 7.52 -3.42
N VAL A 60 13.12 7.37 -2.42
CA VAL A 60 12.82 6.59 -1.21
C VAL A 60 11.84 7.39 -0.35
N TYR A 61 10.60 6.93 -0.27
CA TYR A 61 9.55 7.59 0.49
C TYR A 61 9.52 7.13 1.96
N SER A 62 9.69 5.84 2.20
CA SER A 62 9.73 5.24 3.53
C SER A 62 10.63 4.00 3.55
N ILE A 63 10.64 3.29 4.67
CA ILE A 63 11.45 2.06 4.81
C ILE A 63 11.00 0.94 3.86
N ASP A 64 9.75 0.99 3.39
CA ASP A 64 9.10 -0.07 2.59
C ASP A 64 8.45 0.44 1.30
N GLU A 65 8.58 1.74 1.01
CA GLU A 65 7.98 2.36 -0.17
C GLU A 65 8.97 3.23 -0.94
N VAL A 66 8.97 3.08 -2.26
CA VAL A 66 9.73 3.91 -3.19
C VAL A 66 8.84 4.40 -4.32
N PHE A 67 9.14 5.56 -4.88
CA PHE A 67 8.65 6.00 -6.18
C PHE A 67 9.77 5.84 -7.20
N LEU A 68 9.44 5.36 -8.38
CA LEU A 68 10.34 5.13 -9.49
C LEU A 68 9.85 5.93 -10.71
N ASP A 69 10.69 6.79 -11.27
CA ASP A 69 10.41 7.36 -12.59
C ASP A 69 10.88 6.37 -13.66
N LEU A 70 9.92 5.85 -14.42
CA LEU A 70 10.19 4.86 -15.46
C LEU A 70 10.25 5.46 -16.87
N THR A 71 10.04 6.77 -17.01
CA THR A 71 9.79 7.43 -18.28
C THR A 71 10.88 7.11 -19.32
N ASP A 72 12.16 7.29 -18.97
CA ASP A 72 13.27 7.07 -19.88
C ASP A 72 13.68 5.60 -20.02
N TYR A 73 13.23 4.75 -19.07
CA TYR A 73 13.60 3.33 -19.05
C TYR A 73 12.70 2.46 -19.93
N LEU A 74 11.42 2.83 -20.12
CA LEU A 74 10.50 2.05 -20.94
C LEU A 74 10.98 1.89 -22.40
N PRO A 75 11.41 2.97 -23.09
CA PRO A 75 11.99 2.84 -24.44
C PRO A 75 13.30 2.04 -24.44
N MET A 76 14.15 2.22 -23.41
CA MET A 76 15.43 1.53 -23.28
C MET A 76 15.28 0.02 -23.13
N TYR A 77 14.32 -0.42 -22.33
CA TYR A 77 14.04 -1.84 -22.10
C TYR A 77 13.12 -2.46 -23.15
N HIS A 78 12.48 -1.66 -23.99
CA HIS A 78 11.41 -2.09 -24.91
C HIS A 78 10.28 -2.86 -24.18
N LEU A 79 9.92 -2.40 -23.00
CA LEU A 79 8.89 -2.99 -22.13
C LEU A 79 7.76 -1.99 -21.87
N THR A 80 6.57 -2.51 -21.65
CA THR A 80 5.46 -1.75 -21.07
C THR A 80 5.73 -1.47 -19.59
N PRO A 81 5.06 -0.46 -18.98
CA PRO A 81 5.17 -0.21 -17.55
C PRO A 81 4.88 -1.45 -16.69
N ASP A 82 3.86 -2.21 -17.03
CA ASP A 82 3.50 -3.44 -16.32
C ASP A 82 4.60 -4.50 -16.37
N GLU A 83 5.17 -4.72 -17.52
CA GLU A 83 6.23 -5.72 -17.71
C GLU A 83 7.48 -5.36 -16.92
N LEU A 84 7.89 -4.07 -16.95
CA LEU A 84 9.06 -3.62 -16.20
C LEU A 84 8.81 -3.67 -14.69
N VAL A 85 7.68 -3.15 -14.21
CA VAL A 85 7.31 -3.19 -12.79
C VAL A 85 7.18 -4.62 -12.30
N LYS A 86 6.52 -5.50 -13.05
CA LYS A 86 6.42 -6.91 -12.71
C LYS A 86 7.78 -7.59 -12.61
N LYS A 87 8.69 -7.30 -13.53
CA LYS A 87 10.06 -7.82 -13.52
C LYS A 87 10.80 -7.40 -12.24
N MET A 88 10.68 -6.14 -11.83
CA MET A 88 11.27 -5.63 -10.59
C MET A 88 10.66 -6.29 -9.35
N ILE A 89 9.33 -6.43 -9.27
CA ILE A 89 8.65 -7.10 -8.15
C ILE A 89 9.11 -8.56 -8.02
N LEU A 90 9.20 -9.28 -9.12
CA LEU A 90 9.66 -10.67 -9.12
C LEU A 90 11.15 -10.79 -8.74
N GLU A 91 11.97 -9.79 -9.08
CA GLU A 91 13.38 -9.76 -8.64
C GLU A 91 13.48 -9.52 -7.13
N VAL A 92 12.66 -8.63 -6.56
CA VAL A 92 12.55 -8.44 -5.11
C VAL A 92 12.12 -9.74 -4.43
N LEU A 93 11.08 -10.38 -4.93
CA LEU A 93 10.59 -11.65 -4.39
C LEU A 93 11.67 -12.75 -4.41
N ARG A 94 12.39 -12.90 -5.54
CA ARG A 94 13.46 -13.88 -5.69
C ARG A 94 14.61 -13.66 -4.68
N ASN A 95 15.00 -12.42 -4.46
CA ASN A 95 16.13 -12.09 -3.60
C ASN A 95 15.80 -12.05 -2.12
N THR A 96 14.54 -11.78 -1.75
CA THR A 96 14.16 -11.48 -0.36
C THR A 96 13.06 -12.37 0.19
N GLY A 97 12.29 -13.05 -0.67
CA GLY A 97 11.06 -13.75 -0.29
C GLY A 97 9.88 -12.83 0.05
N ILE A 98 10.01 -11.50 -0.19
CA ILE A 98 9.00 -10.50 0.13
C ILE A 98 8.24 -10.15 -1.15
N THR A 99 6.91 -10.18 -1.07
CA THR A 99 6.03 -9.71 -2.14
C THR A 99 5.89 -8.18 -2.09
N ALA A 100 5.64 -7.58 -3.25
CA ALA A 100 5.34 -6.16 -3.36
C ALA A 100 4.10 -5.92 -4.23
N THR A 101 3.48 -4.76 -4.04
CA THR A 101 2.40 -4.24 -4.89
C THR A 101 2.85 -2.94 -5.52
N ALA A 102 2.29 -2.59 -6.68
CA ALA A 102 2.61 -1.34 -7.35
C ALA A 102 1.37 -0.60 -7.84
N GLY A 103 1.43 0.74 -7.75
CA GLY A 103 0.57 1.63 -8.48
C GLY A 103 1.34 2.22 -9.66
N ILE A 104 0.72 2.37 -10.82
CA ILE A 104 1.28 2.99 -12.02
C ILE A 104 0.39 4.16 -12.42
N ALA A 105 0.99 5.34 -12.58
CA ALA A 105 0.25 6.55 -12.93
C ALA A 105 1.19 7.61 -13.53
N PRO A 106 0.65 8.66 -14.19
CA PRO A 106 1.46 9.70 -14.81
C PRO A 106 2.10 10.70 -13.82
N ASN A 107 1.76 10.61 -12.54
CA ASN A 107 2.35 11.46 -11.50
C ASN A 107 2.37 10.75 -10.14
N LEU A 108 3.19 11.27 -9.24
CA LEU A 108 3.45 10.71 -7.92
C LEU A 108 2.18 10.56 -7.06
N TYR A 109 1.27 11.56 -7.08
CA TYR A 109 0.03 11.49 -6.30
C TYR A 109 -0.87 10.35 -6.77
N LEU A 110 -1.18 10.28 -8.05
CA LEU A 110 -2.01 9.22 -8.62
C LEU A 110 -1.36 7.85 -8.48
N CYS A 111 -0.03 7.77 -8.59
CA CYS A 111 0.74 6.54 -8.34
C CYS A 111 0.52 6.03 -6.90
N LYS A 112 0.64 6.92 -5.90
CA LYS A 112 0.40 6.55 -4.50
C LYS A 112 -1.06 6.13 -4.26
N ILE A 113 -2.02 6.85 -4.84
CA ILE A 113 -3.45 6.49 -4.75
C ILE A 113 -3.75 5.15 -5.43
N ALA A 114 -3.18 4.90 -6.61
CA ALA A 114 -3.34 3.61 -7.31
C ALA A 114 -2.82 2.45 -6.44
N MET A 115 -1.68 2.63 -5.78
CA MET A 115 -1.12 1.62 -4.91
C MET A 115 -2.01 1.40 -3.66
N ASP A 116 -2.37 2.45 -2.95
CA ASP A 116 -3.04 2.33 -1.65
C ASP A 116 -4.50 1.91 -1.75
N LEU A 117 -5.26 2.51 -2.68
CA LEU A 117 -6.70 2.28 -2.79
C LEU A 117 -7.08 1.19 -3.79
N MET A 118 -6.17 0.80 -4.69
CA MET A 118 -6.50 -0.16 -5.74
C MET A 118 -5.60 -1.40 -5.72
N ALA A 119 -4.28 -1.27 -5.85
CA ALA A 119 -3.39 -2.41 -6.02
C ALA A 119 -3.45 -3.42 -4.87
N LYS A 120 -3.66 -2.96 -3.64
CA LYS A 120 -3.81 -3.83 -2.47
C LYS A 120 -5.07 -4.68 -2.49
N HIS A 121 -6.07 -4.30 -3.29
CA HIS A 121 -7.41 -4.91 -3.34
C HIS A 121 -7.70 -5.68 -4.64
N VAL A 122 -6.87 -5.49 -5.69
CA VAL A 122 -7.02 -6.28 -6.92
C VAL A 122 -6.53 -7.71 -6.71
N PRO A 123 -7.11 -8.70 -7.41
CA PRO A 123 -6.60 -10.07 -7.42
C PRO A 123 -5.15 -10.10 -7.90
N ALA A 124 -4.33 -10.96 -7.29
CA ALA A 124 -3.00 -11.22 -7.79
C ALA A 124 -3.07 -11.91 -9.16
N ASP A 125 -2.12 -11.62 -10.03
CA ASP A 125 -1.98 -12.38 -11.27
C ASP A 125 -1.42 -13.79 -11.01
N ARG A 126 -1.20 -14.57 -12.07
CA ARG A 126 -0.68 -15.95 -11.97
C ARG A 126 0.68 -16.08 -11.26
N ASP A 127 1.45 -14.97 -11.21
CA ASP A 127 2.77 -14.92 -10.58
C ASP A 127 2.71 -14.29 -9.17
N GLY A 128 1.49 -14.02 -8.66
CA GLY A 128 1.27 -13.45 -7.33
C GLY A 128 1.44 -11.92 -7.27
N VAL A 129 1.57 -11.25 -8.42
CA VAL A 129 1.81 -9.80 -8.51
C VAL A 129 0.49 -9.03 -8.57
N ARG A 130 0.44 -7.89 -7.88
CA ARG A 130 -0.68 -6.95 -7.88
C ARG A 130 -0.21 -5.58 -8.38
N ILE A 131 -0.79 -5.15 -9.48
CA ILE A 131 -0.52 -3.84 -10.08
C ILE A 131 -1.86 -3.16 -10.36
N ALA A 132 -1.95 -1.88 -10.08
CA ALA A 132 -3.11 -1.07 -10.42
C ALA A 132 -2.69 0.21 -11.14
N HIS A 133 -3.57 0.72 -12.00
CA HIS A 133 -3.35 1.90 -12.81
C HIS A 133 -4.35 3.00 -12.48
N LEU A 134 -3.86 4.24 -12.46
CA LEU A 134 -4.68 5.42 -12.48
C LEU A 134 -4.13 6.45 -13.46
N ASP A 135 -5.03 7.01 -14.22
CA ASP A 135 -4.89 8.31 -14.86
C ASP A 135 -5.91 9.29 -14.26
N GLU A 136 -5.88 10.53 -14.70
CA GLU A 136 -6.78 11.57 -14.18
C GLU A 136 -8.26 11.24 -14.44
N ALA A 137 -8.58 10.70 -15.62
CA ALA A 137 -9.95 10.37 -15.99
C ALA A 137 -10.50 9.18 -15.19
N SER A 138 -9.70 8.14 -15.01
CA SER A 138 -10.07 6.97 -14.19
C SER A 138 -10.13 7.31 -12.71
N TYR A 139 -9.24 8.17 -12.19
CA TYR A 139 -9.30 8.68 -10.84
C TYR A 139 -10.63 9.38 -10.57
N ARG A 140 -11.04 10.33 -11.43
CA ARG A 140 -12.33 11.02 -11.32
C ARG A 140 -13.50 10.04 -11.35
N ARG A 141 -13.51 9.14 -12.30
CA ARG A 141 -14.61 8.19 -12.51
C ARG A 141 -14.76 7.18 -11.36
N GLN A 142 -13.64 6.69 -10.81
CA GLN A 142 -13.65 5.58 -9.86
C GLN A 142 -13.56 6.02 -8.40
N LEU A 143 -12.85 7.11 -8.11
CA LEU A 143 -12.46 7.45 -6.75
C LEU A 143 -13.02 8.79 -6.24
N TRP A 144 -13.56 9.67 -7.09
CA TRP A 144 -14.10 10.95 -6.61
C TRP A 144 -15.22 10.80 -5.58
N ASN A 145 -16.01 9.73 -5.65
CA ASN A 145 -17.08 9.45 -4.70
C ASN A 145 -16.67 8.48 -3.57
N HIS A 146 -15.38 8.09 -3.52
CA HIS A 146 -14.88 7.17 -2.49
C HIS A 146 -14.99 7.78 -1.09
N ARG A 147 -15.34 6.94 -0.12
CA ARG A 147 -15.44 7.29 1.30
C ARG A 147 -14.79 6.18 2.15
N PRO A 148 -14.19 6.56 3.28
CA PRO A 148 -14.02 7.92 3.80
C PRO A 148 -12.90 8.68 3.05
N ILE A 149 -12.99 10.01 3.06
CA ILE A 149 -11.97 10.88 2.42
C ILE A 149 -10.57 10.72 3.07
N THR A 150 -10.50 10.21 4.28
CA THR A 150 -9.26 9.93 5.02
C THR A 150 -8.46 8.75 4.46
N ASP A 151 -9.01 7.98 3.54
CA ASP A 151 -8.27 6.92 2.83
C ASP A 151 -7.28 7.50 1.82
N PHE A 152 -7.51 8.76 1.40
CA PHE A 152 -6.64 9.43 0.46
C PHE A 152 -5.35 9.92 1.13
N TRP A 153 -4.24 9.67 0.48
CA TRP A 153 -2.93 10.11 0.92
C TRP A 153 -2.91 11.61 1.25
N ARG A 154 -2.39 11.95 2.41
CA ARG A 154 -2.30 13.28 3.02
C ARG A 154 -3.63 13.89 3.48
N VAL A 155 -4.72 13.14 3.48
CA VAL A 155 -5.98 13.59 4.07
C VAL A 155 -6.19 12.90 5.42
N GLY A 156 -5.75 13.56 6.49
CA GLY A 156 -5.93 13.08 7.85
C GLY A 156 -7.27 13.52 8.47
N PRO A 157 -7.60 13.02 9.70
CA PRO A 157 -8.85 13.36 10.39
C PRO A 157 -9.08 14.88 10.58
N GLY A 158 -7.99 15.65 10.74
CA GLY A 158 -8.07 17.10 10.87
C GLY A 158 -8.59 17.79 9.62
N TYR A 159 -8.11 17.38 8.44
CA TYR A 159 -8.63 17.88 7.16
C TYR A 159 -10.06 17.42 6.92
N ALA A 160 -10.36 16.14 7.14
CA ALA A 160 -11.70 15.60 6.98
C ALA A 160 -12.72 16.37 7.84
N LYS A 161 -12.39 16.67 9.12
CA LYS A 161 -13.24 17.46 10.00
C LYS A 161 -13.47 18.88 9.49
N LYS A 162 -12.44 19.54 8.95
CA LYS A 162 -12.58 20.89 8.38
C LYS A 162 -13.45 20.88 7.12
N LEU A 163 -13.21 19.94 6.21
CA LEU A 163 -13.98 19.81 4.97
C LEU A 163 -15.46 19.50 5.24
N ALA A 164 -15.75 18.66 6.24
CA ALA A 164 -17.12 18.35 6.66
C ALA A 164 -17.92 19.57 7.11
N GLN A 165 -17.28 20.61 7.65
CA GLN A 165 -17.94 21.87 8.02
C GLN A 165 -18.50 22.63 6.80
N TYR A 166 -17.97 22.35 5.61
CA TYR A 166 -18.40 22.90 4.33
C TYR A 166 -19.22 21.90 3.50
N GLY A 167 -19.62 20.76 4.09
CA GLY A 167 -20.37 19.72 3.40
C GLY A 167 -19.55 18.87 2.44
N MET A 168 -18.21 18.95 2.50
CA MET A 168 -17.30 18.22 1.62
C MET A 168 -16.84 16.90 2.28
N TYR A 169 -17.25 15.76 1.72
CA TYR A 169 -16.99 14.43 2.27
C TYR A 169 -16.21 13.52 1.32
N THR A 170 -16.04 13.93 0.08
CA THR A 170 -15.36 13.18 -0.98
C THR A 170 -14.36 14.06 -1.72
N MET A 171 -13.45 13.44 -2.48
CA MET A 171 -12.53 14.22 -3.32
C MET A 171 -13.27 14.94 -4.45
N GLY A 172 -14.40 14.41 -4.90
CA GLY A 172 -15.27 15.06 -5.87
C GLY A 172 -15.98 16.31 -5.29
N ASP A 173 -16.28 16.34 -4.00
CA ASP A 173 -16.84 17.54 -3.35
C ASP A 173 -15.79 18.65 -3.21
N VAL A 174 -14.50 18.30 -3.18
CA VAL A 174 -13.38 19.26 -3.05
C VAL A 174 -12.98 19.84 -4.40
N ALA A 175 -13.19 19.10 -5.51
CA ALA A 175 -12.81 19.47 -6.87
C ALA A 175 -13.83 20.43 -7.52
#